data_d2406593b8e4448f67430e22240e9eb7
#
_entry.id   d2406593b8e4448f67430e22240e9eb7
#
_cell.length_a   1.000
_cell.length_b   1.000
_cell.length_c   1.000
_cell.angle_alpha   90.00
_cell.angle_beta   90.00
_cell.angle_gamma   90.00
#
_symmetry.space_group_name_H-M   'P 1'
#
loop_
_entity.id
_entity.type
_entity.pdbx_description
1 polymer ?
#
loop_
_entity_poly.entity_id
_entity_poly.type
_entity_poly.pdbx_seq_one_letter_code
_entity_poly.pdbx_strand_id
1 'polypeptide(L)'
;VSAAAVAGSLGSSLLLMVAVLPQTKADSIHNRTKLIEVATALSSVRLQLIETVETDTAVKLFAARNMPQASDAQRSERQAAIQLALRASAEVPLEVMRLCARGLELAASLAALCARAASGDMHLAVALLQAGFDGARSNLEGKLSSFIDASYVTSVVDEIARLSDKTTAASRAAASLLGVPPA
;
A
#
# COMPACT_ATOMS: atom_id res chain seq x y z
N VAL A 1 -8.96 4.03 5.52
CA VAL A 1 -7.62 3.43 5.44
C VAL A 1 -7.65 1.95 5.76
N SER A 2 -8.33 1.54 6.84
CA SER A 2 -8.38 0.14 7.27
C SER A 2 -8.85 -0.83 6.18
N ALA A 3 -9.92 -0.51 5.44
CA ALA A 3 -10.40 -1.35 4.33
C ALA A 3 -9.36 -1.51 3.21
N ALA A 4 -8.61 -0.44 2.88
CA ALA A 4 -7.54 -0.46 1.90
C ALA A 4 -6.39 -1.38 2.35
N ALA A 5 -5.97 -1.29 3.61
CA ALA A 5 -4.94 -2.14 4.19
C ALA A 5 -5.37 -3.61 4.24
N VAL A 6 -6.63 -3.88 4.58
CA VAL A 6 -7.21 -5.24 4.55
C VAL A 6 -7.18 -5.81 3.12
N ALA A 7 -7.62 -5.05 2.11
CA ALA A 7 -7.57 -5.50 0.72
C ALA A 7 -6.14 -5.85 0.30
N GLY A 8 -5.16 -4.99 0.60
CA GLY A 8 -3.75 -5.24 0.32
C GLY A 8 -3.21 -6.48 1.05
N SER A 9 -3.58 -6.69 2.32
CA SER A 9 -3.14 -7.86 3.09
C SER A 9 -3.72 -9.17 2.54
N LEU A 10 -4.97 -9.17 2.09
CA LEU A 10 -5.60 -10.30 1.42
C LEU A 10 -4.92 -10.61 0.08
N GLY A 11 -4.63 -9.60 -0.73
CA GLY A 11 -3.86 -9.77 -1.96
C GLY A 11 -2.48 -10.37 -1.72
N SER A 12 -1.75 -9.87 -0.72
CA SER A 12 -0.45 -10.43 -0.32
C SER A 12 -0.56 -11.87 0.17
N SER A 13 -1.64 -12.22 0.88
CA SER A 13 -1.90 -13.59 1.37
C SER A 13 -2.14 -14.57 0.22
N LEU A 14 -2.89 -14.16 -0.81
CA LEU A 14 -3.10 -14.96 -2.02
C LEU A 14 -1.79 -15.19 -2.77
N LEU A 15 -0.95 -14.16 -2.92
CA LEU A 15 0.37 -14.31 -3.54
C LEU A 15 1.26 -15.28 -2.76
N LEU A 16 1.23 -15.22 -1.42
CA LEU A 16 1.95 -16.17 -0.56
C LEU A 16 1.47 -17.61 -0.79
N MET A 17 0.16 -17.82 -0.88
CA MET A 17 -0.42 -19.12 -1.20
C MET A 17 0.11 -19.63 -2.55
N VAL A 18 0.06 -18.80 -3.59
CA VAL A 18 0.56 -19.17 -4.93
C VAL A 18 2.05 -19.49 -4.92
N ALA A 19 2.85 -18.75 -4.15
CA ALA A 19 4.30 -18.99 -4.07
C ALA A 19 4.67 -20.38 -3.51
N VAL A 20 3.81 -20.96 -2.65
CA VAL A 20 4.04 -22.28 -2.03
C VAL A 20 3.28 -23.42 -2.68
N LEU A 21 2.49 -23.17 -3.75
CA LEU A 21 1.78 -24.24 -4.46
C LEU A 21 2.76 -25.22 -5.10
N PRO A 22 2.48 -26.55 -5.06
CA PRO A 22 3.36 -27.57 -5.66
C PRO A 22 3.59 -27.39 -7.16
N GLN A 23 2.64 -26.77 -7.87
CA GLN A 23 2.72 -26.51 -9.31
C GLN A 23 3.54 -25.25 -9.66
N THR A 24 3.95 -24.47 -8.67
CA THR A 24 4.82 -23.30 -8.90
C THR A 24 6.20 -23.80 -9.32
N LYS A 25 6.77 -23.16 -10.37
CA LYS A 25 8.02 -23.60 -11.01
C LYS A 25 9.22 -23.45 -10.08
N ALA A 26 9.50 -24.49 -9.31
CA ALA A 26 10.64 -24.60 -8.40
C ALA A 26 11.67 -25.63 -8.89
N ASP A 27 11.79 -25.78 -10.19
CA ASP A 27 12.60 -26.82 -10.89
C ASP A 27 14.12 -26.56 -10.83
N SER A 28 14.54 -25.32 -10.61
CA SER A 28 15.93 -24.93 -10.48
C SER A 28 16.24 -24.31 -9.10
N ILE A 29 17.52 -24.35 -8.71
CA ILE A 29 18.00 -23.66 -7.49
C ILE A 29 17.68 -22.17 -7.56
N HIS A 30 17.91 -21.55 -8.72
CA HIS A 30 17.62 -20.14 -8.95
C HIS A 30 16.14 -19.78 -8.70
N ASN A 31 15.22 -20.56 -9.28
CA ASN A 31 13.78 -20.35 -9.09
C ASN A 31 13.36 -20.55 -7.64
N ARG A 32 13.92 -21.55 -6.95
CA ARG A 32 13.65 -21.79 -5.52
C ARG A 32 14.13 -20.62 -4.66
N THR A 33 15.33 -20.12 -4.87
CA THR A 33 15.85 -18.96 -4.15
C THR A 33 14.96 -17.74 -4.37
N LYS A 34 14.59 -17.47 -5.61
CA LYS A 34 13.70 -16.35 -5.95
C LYS A 34 12.32 -16.50 -5.30
N LEU A 35 11.73 -17.69 -5.26
CA LEU A 35 10.45 -17.94 -4.58
C LEU A 35 10.54 -17.69 -3.07
N ILE A 36 11.63 -18.10 -2.43
CA ILE A 36 11.86 -17.84 -0.99
C ILE A 36 11.96 -16.34 -0.74
N GLU A 37 12.72 -15.61 -1.55
CA GLU A 37 12.87 -14.16 -1.43
C GLU A 37 11.52 -13.45 -1.60
N VAL A 38 10.75 -13.81 -2.63
CA VAL A 38 9.42 -13.25 -2.88
C VAL A 38 8.46 -13.56 -1.73
N ALA A 39 8.41 -14.80 -1.27
CA ALA A 39 7.55 -15.20 -0.16
C ALA A 39 7.90 -14.48 1.15
N THR A 40 9.19 -14.33 1.45
CA THR A 40 9.65 -13.59 2.63
C THR A 40 9.24 -12.12 2.55
N ALA A 41 9.44 -11.48 1.39
CA ALA A 41 9.05 -10.09 1.18
C ALA A 41 7.52 -9.90 1.25
N LEU A 42 6.73 -10.80 0.66
CA LEU A 42 5.26 -10.77 0.75
C LEU A 42 4.76 -10.97 2.18
N SER A 43 5.41 -11.84 2.96
CA SER A 43 5.07 -12.02 4.38
C SER A 43 5.29 -10.71 5.17
N SER A 44 6.39 -10.02 4.91
CA SER A 44 6.66 -8.70 5.51
C SER A 44 5.62 -7.66 5.11
N VAL A 45 5.32 -7.54 3.81
CA VAL A 45 4.28 -6.63 3.28
C VAL A 45 2.93 -6.89 3.94
N ARG A 46 2.52 -8.16 4.03
CA ARG A 46 1.26 -8.55 4.67
C ARG A 46 1.19 -8.14 6.13
N LEU A 47 2.23 -8.41 6.90
CA LEU A 47 2.28 -8.08 8.33
C LEU A 47 2.20 -6.56 8.55
N GLN A 48 2.99 -5.78 7.80
CA GLN A 48 2.97 -4.33 7.88
C GLN A 48 1.60 -3.75 7.49
N LEU A 49 0.92 -4.31 6.48
CA LEU A 49 -0.45 -3.90 6.13
C LEU A 49 -1.44 -4.19 7.27
N ILE A 50 -1.31 -5.30 7.99
CA ILE A 50 -2.14 -5.61 9.15
C ILE A 50 -1.90 -4.59 10.27
N GLU A 51 -0.64 -4.25 10.56
CA GLU A 51 -0.28 -3.25 11.56
C GLU A 51 -0.85 -1.86 11.26
N THR A 52 -0.94 -1.48 9.96
CA THR A 52 -1.56 -0.20 9.57
C THR A 52 -3.07 -0.15 9.84
N VAL A 53 -3.77 -1.29 9.91
CA VAL A 53 -5.20 -1.35 10.26
C VAL A 53 -5.45 -0.85 11.68
N GLU A 54 -4.55 -1.15 12.61
CA GLU A 54 -4.68 -0.86 14.03
C GLU A 54 -4.23 0.56 14.39
N THR A 55 -3.59 1.30 13.46
CA THR A 55 -3.06 2.63 13.72
C THR A 55 -4.18 3.66 13.84
N ASP A 56 -4.51 4.08 15.07
CA ASP A 56 -5.51 5.11 15.33
C ASP A 56 -4.85 6.50 15.42
N THR A 57 -4.93 7.25 14.32
CA THR A 57 -4.49 8.65 14.26
C THR A 57 -5.61 9.65 14.56
N ALA A 58 -6.86 9.19 14.62
CA ALA A 58 -8.03 10.05 14.85
C ALA A 58 -8.02 10.65 16.27
N VAL A 59 -7.59 9.88 17.27
CA VAL A 59 -7.50 10.35 18.67
C VAL A 59 -6.56 11.54 18.79
N LYS A 60 -5.39 11.51 18.15
CA LYS A 60 -4.43 12.63 18.18
C LYS A 60 -5.00 13.90 17.55
N LEU A 61 -5.68 13.75 16.41
CA LEU A 61 -6.31 14.89 15.72
C LEU A 61 -7.47 15.45 16.53
N PHE A 62 -8.29 14.59 17.14
CA PHE A 62 -9.37 15.01 18.04
C PHE A 62 -8.82 15.77 19.25
N ALA A 63 -7.78 15.27 19.91
CA ALA A 63 -7.15 15.95 21.04
C ALA A 63 -6.60 17.32 20.64
N ALA A 64 -5.90 17.43 19.51
CA ALA A 64 -5.36 18.70 19.01
C ALA A 64 -6.47 19.72 18.71
N ARG A 65 -7.60 19.30 18.14
CA ARG A 65 -8.75 20.15 17.85
C ARG A 65 -9.44 20.69 19.10
N ASN A 66 -9.35 19.98 20.22
CA ASN A 66 -9.96 20.37 21.50
C ASN A 66 -9.00 21.16 22.42
N MET A 67 -7.81 21.52 21.96
CA MET A 67 -6.89 22.37 22.72
C MET A 67 -7.45 23.78 22.92
N PRO A 68 -7.09 24.48 24.02
CA PRO A 68 -7.49 25.87 24.30
C PRO A 68 -7.14 26.84 23.15
N GLN A 69 -7.94 27.90 23.00
CA GLN A 69 -7.75 28.92 21.94
C GLN A 69 -8.08 30.34 22.40
N ALA A 70 -8.06 30.59 23.70
CA ALA A 70 -8.44 31.91 24.27
C ALA A 70 -7.40 33.01 23.98
N SER A 71 -6.11 32.67 23.95
CA SER A 71 -5.03 33.59 23.61
C SER A 71 -4.41 33.30 22.24
N ASP A 72 -3.66 34.27 21.67
CA ASP A 72 -2.93 34.09 20.41
C ASP A 72 -1.89 32.99 20.52
N ALA A 73 -1.20 32.89 21.64
CA ALA A 73 -0.25 31.81 21.89
C ALA A 73 -0.92 30.42 21.86
N GLN A 74 -2.06 30.28 22.55
CA GLN A 74 -2.83 29.04 22.53
C GLN A 74 -3.38 28.68 21.14
N ARG A 75 -3.83 29.68 20.37
CA ARG A 75 -4.26 29.46 18.97
C ARG A 75 -3.12 28.96 18.10
N SER A 76 -1.93 29.55 18.23
CA SER A 76 -0.73 29.13 17.49
C SER A 76 -0.31 27.70 17.86
N GLU A 77 -0.26 27.37 19.14
CA GLU A 77 0.09 26.04 19.64
C GLU A 77 -0.91 24.98 19.16
N ARG A 78 -2.21 25.26 19.27
CA ARG A 78 -3.28 24.41 18.76
C ARG A 78 -3.14 24.17 17.25
N GLN A 79 -2.86 25.21 16.47
CA GLN A 79 -2.68 25.09 15.02
C GLN A 79 -1.48 24.21 14.67
N ALA A 80 -0.36 24.36 15.37
CA ALA A 80 0.81 23.51 15.20
C ALA A 80 0.50 22.03 15.54
N ALA A 81 -0.21 21.78 16.64
CA ALA A 81 -0.63 20.45 17.05
C ALA A 81 -1.57 19.80 16.01
N ILE A 82 -2.51 20.56 15.44
CA ILE A 82 -3.40 20.08 14.37
C ILE A 82 -2.58 19.69 13.14
N GLN A 83 -1.64 20.53 12.70
CA GLN A 83 -0.82 20.21 11.52
C GLN A 83 0.05 18.98 11.74
N LEU A 84 0.63 18.80 12.93
CA LEU A 84 1.39 17.61 13.29
C LEU A 84 0.52 16.34 13.25
N ALA A 85 -0.68 16.39 13.84
CA ALA A 85 -1.62 15.27 13.83
C ALA A 85 -2.13 14.94 12.42
N LEU A 86 -2.35 15.94 11.58
CA LEU A 86 -2.71 15.76 10.16
C LEU A 86 -1.60 15.04 9.38
N ARG A 87 -0.34 15.45 9.55
CA ARG A 87 0.82 14.77 8.91
C ARG A 87 0.88 13.31 9.33
N ALA A 88 0.79 13.02 10.64
CA ALA A 88 0.76 11.65 11.13
C ALA A 88 -0.41 10.84 10.53
N SER A 89 -1.57 11.46 10.33
CA SER A 89 -2.74 10.81 9.73
C SER A 89 -2.62 10.59 8.21
N ALA A 90 -1.76 11.34 7.53
CA ALA A 90 -1.48 11.19 6.10
C ALA A 90 -0.43 10.10 5.83
N GLU A 91 0.49 9.88 6.78
CA GLU A 91 1.54 8.86 6.62
C GLU A 91 0.95 7.44 6.55
N VAL A 92 -0.14 7.16 7.28
CA VAL A 92 -0.76 5.83 7.27
C VAL A 92 -1.25 5.42 5.87
N PRO A 93 -2.10 6.19 5.16
CA PRO A 93 -2.49 5.82 3.80
C PRO A 93 -1.31 5.83 2.82
N LEU A 94 -0.33 6.70 3.00
CA LEU A 94 0.88 6.71 2.17
C LEU A 94 1.67 5.40 2.33
N GLU A 95 1.80 4.90 3.55
CA GLU A 95 2.44 3.61 3.81
C GLU A 95 1.65 2.43 3.20
N VAL A 96 0.32 2.44 3.29
CA VAL A 96 -0.51 1.43 2.60
C VAL A 96 -0.27 1.46 1.08
N MET A 97 -0.14 2.64 0.48
CA MET A 97 0.19 2.77 -0.96
C MET A 97 1.57 2.16 -1.27
N ARG A 98 2.60 2.46 -0.47
CA ARG A 98 3.96 1.90 -0.63
C ARG A 98 3.94 0.37 -0.56
N LEU A 99 3.25 -0.17 0.43
CA LEU A 99 3.14 -1.60 0.65
C LEU A 99 2.36 -2.31 -0.47
N CYS A 100 1.26 -1.74 -0.93
CA CYS A 100 0.50 -2.29 -2.06
C CYS A 100 1.31 -2.24 -3.36
N ALA A 101 2.02 -1.14 -3.64
CA ALA A 101 2.91 -1.03 -4.80
C ALA A 101 4.02 -2.10 -4.74
N ARG A 102 4.61 -2.30 -3.56
CA ARG A 102 5.60 -3.37 -3.36
C ARG A 102 5.00 -4.76 -3.57
N GLY A 103 3.79 -5.02 -3.08
CA GLY A 103 3.06 -6.27 -3.33
C GLY A 103 2.85 -6.54 -4.82
N LEU A 104 2.53 -5.52 -5.61
CA LEU A 104 2.36 -5.63 -7.07
C LEU A 104 3.67 -5.91 -7.80
N GLU A 105 4.80 -5.31 -7.39
CA GLU A 105 6.13 -5.67 -7.92
C GLU A 105 6.47 -7.14 -7.65
N LEU A 106 6.16 -7.64 -6.46
CA LEU A 106 6.34 -9.04 -6.10
C LEU A 106 5.40 -9.96 -6.88
N ALA A 107 4.15 -9.52 -7.14
CA ALA A 107 3.22 -10.25 -8.00
C ALA A 107 3.76 -10.40 -9.43
N ALA A 108 4.33 -9.34 -10.02
CA ALA A 108 4.97 -9.43 -11.33
C ALA A 108 6.15 -10.42 -11.34
N SER A 109 6.95 -10.43 -10.26
CA SER A 109 8.05 -11.39 -10.11
C SER A 109 7.56 -12.84 -9.98
N LEU A 110 6.46 -13.06 -9.26
CA LEU A 110 5.86 -14.38 -9.06
C LEU A 110 5.14 -14.89 -10.31
N ALA A 111 4.52 -13.98 -11.10
CA ALA A 111 3.78 -14.35 -12.32
C ALA A 111 4.61 -15.14 -13.33
N ALA A 112 5.92 -14.86 -13.40
CA ALA A 112 6.85 -15.60 -14.27
C ALA A 112 7.06 -17.07 -13.84
N LEU A 113 6.82 -17.38 -12.56
CA LEU A 113 7.08 -18.66 -11.94
C LEU A 113 5.80 -19.46 -11.64
N CYS A 114 4.64 -18.81 -11.57
CA CYS A 114 3.39 -19.46 -11.19
C CYS A 114 2.90 -20.43 -12.26
N ALA A 115 2.19 -21.47 -11.82
CA ALA A 115 1.51 -22.38 -12.72
C ALA A 115 0.28 -21.71 -13.34
N ARG A 116 -0.06 -22.13 -14.58
CA ARG A 116 -1.26 -21.62 -15.27
C ARG A 116 -2.54 -21.85 -14.47
N ALA A 117 -2.62 -22.94 -13.70
CA ALA A 117 -3.77 -23.22 -12.84
C ALA A 117 -3.98 -22.19 -11.73
N ALA A 118 -2.92 -21.47 -11.30
CA ALA A 118 -2.98 -20.44 -10.27
C ALA A 118 -3.22 -19.03 -10.85
N SER A 119 -3.43 -18.87 -12.17
CA SER A 119 -3.61 -17.55 -12.79
C SER A 119 -4.82 -16.80 -12.23
N GLY A 120 -5.91 -17.47 -11.92
CA GLY A 120 -7.10 -16.85 -11.29
C GLY A 120 -6.79 -16.23 -9.94
N ASP A 121 -6.07 -16.93 -9.08
CA ASP A 121 -5.65 -16.43 -7.76
C ASP A 121 -4.68 -15.25 -7.90
N MET A 122 -3.78 -15.32 -8.88
CA MET A 122 -2.87 -14.22 -9.20
C MET A 122 -3.62 -12.96 -9.65
N HIS A 123 -4.62 -13.09 -10.52
CA HIS A 123 -5.45 -11.96 -10.97
C HIS A 123 -6.21 -11.34 -9.80
N LEU A 124 -6.83 -12.17 -8.94
CA LEU A 124 -7.53 -11.69 -7.76
C LEU A 124 -6.58 -10.97 -6.81
N ALA A 125 -5.38 -11.52 -6.59
CA ALA A 125 -4.38 -10.90 -5.74
C ALA A 125 -3.95 -9.51 -6.26
N VAL A 126 -3.68 -9.39 -7.56
CA VAL A 126 -3.35 -8.11 -8.21
C VAL A 126 -4.50 -7.12 -8.06
N ALA A 127 -5.74 -7.55 -8.30
CA ALA A 127 -6.93 -6.69 -8.16
C ALA A 127 -7.11 -6.19 -6.72
N LEU A 128 -6.89 -7.03 -5.71
CA LEU A 128 -6.98 -6.66 -4.30
C LEU A 128 -5.88 -5.67 -3.89
N LEU A 129 -4.65 -5.87 -4.35
CA LEU A 129 -3.54 -4.94 -4.10
C LEU A 129 -3.80 -3.59 -4.79
N GLN A 130 -4.34 -3.61 -6.01
CA GLN A 130 -4.71 -2.38 -6.72
C GLN A 130 -5.84 -1.64 -5.99
N ALA A 131 -6.89 -2.34 -5.55
CA ALA A 131 -7.97 -1.75 -4.77
C ALA A 131 -7.47 -1.16 -3.45
N GLY A 132 -6.52 -1.82 -2.78
CA GLY A 132 -5.86 -1.32 -1.59
C GLY A 132 -5.09 -0.01 -1.86
N PHE A 133 -4.32 0.01 -2.95
CA PHE A 133 -3.58 1.19 -3.40
C PHE A 133 -4.53 2.37 -3.68
N ASP A 134 -5.55 2.15 -4.51
CA ASP A 134 -6.47 3.21 -4.95
C ASP A 134 -7.33 3.75 -3.80
N GLY A 135 -7.76 2.88 -2.89
CA GLY A 135 -8.48 3.28 -1.69
C GLY A 135 -7.62 4.12 -0.74
N ALA A 136 -6.36 3.76 -0.57
CA ALA A 136 -5.41 4.54 0.24
C ALA A 136 -5.09 5.89 -0.42
N ARG A 137 -4.87 5.91 -1.75
CA ARG A 137 -4.66 7.13 -2.52
C ARG A 137 -5.82 8.11 -2.37
N SER A 138 -7.05 7.68 -2.60
CA SER A 138 -8.24 8.52 -2.47
C SER A 138 -8.38 9.10 -1.05
N ASN A 139 -8.05 8.32 -0.04
CA ASN A 139 -8.06 8.77 1.35
C ASN A 139 -7.00 9.84 1.63
N LEU A 140 -5.81 9.71 1.04
CA LEU A 140 -4.72 10.67 1.18
C LEU A 140 -5.03 11.97 0.43
N GLU A 141 -5.46 11.87 -0.83
CA GLU A 141 -5.82 13.01 -1.67
C GLU A 141 -6.91 13.88 -1.02
N GLY A 142 -7.92 13.25 -0.39
CA GLY A 142 -8.98 13.95 0.34
C GLY A 142 -8.49 14.77 1.56
N LYS A 143 -7.25 14.55 2.01
CA LYS A 143 -6.67 15.29 3.13
C LYS A 143 -5.74 16.43 2.70
N LEU A 144 -5.29 16.48 1.46
CA LEU A 144 -4.25 17.41 1.00
C LEU A 144 -4.63 18.88 1.21
N SER A 145 -5.90 19.25 1.04
CA SER A 145 -6.40 20.60 1.26
C SER A 145 -6.35 21.09 2.72
N SER A 146 -6.16 20.16 3.67
CA SER A 146 -6.09 20.50 5.10
C SER A 146 -4.69 20.90 5.57
N PHE A 147 -3.66 20.72 4.73
CA PHE A 147 -2.29 21.09 5.05
C PHE A 147 -2.00 22.54 4.67
N ILE A 148 -1.30 23.26 5.55
CA ILE A 148 -0.86 24.64 5.31
C ILE A 148 0.50 24.64 4.58
N ASP A 149 1.34 23.65 4.82
CA ASP A 149 2.68 23.57 4.24
C ASP A 149 2.61 23.08 2.79
N ALA A 150 2.74 24.01 1.86
CA ALA A 150 2.71 23.75 0.43
C ALA A 150 3.88 22.84 -0.03
N SER A 151 5.05 22.93 0.62
CA SER A 151 6.19 22.09 0.27
C SER A 151 5.94 20.62 0.63
N TYR A 152 5.32 20.38 1.78
CA TYR A 152 4.88 19.06 2.17
C TYR A 152 3.82 18.50 1.21
N VAL A 153 2.82 19.31 0.85
CA VAL A 153 1.79 18.88 -0.14
C VAL A 153 2.42 18.48 -1.47
N THR A 154 3.35 19.30 -1.98
CA THR A 154 4.06 19.00 -3.23
C THR A 154 4.81 17.66 -3.12
N SER A 155 5.56 17.43 -2.03
CA SER A 155 6.30 16.18 -1.84
C SER A 155 5.40 14.95 -1.79
N VAL A 156 4.23 15.06 -1.17
CA VAL A 156 3.24 13.97 -1.12
C VAL A 156 2.63 13.71 -2.50
N VAL A 157 2.29 14.76 -3.25
CA VAL A 157 1.74 14.64 -4.62
C VAL A 157 2.76 13.96 -5.55
N ASP A 158 4.03 14.36 -5.48
CA ASP A 158 5.10 13.75 -6.28
C ASP A 158 5.28 12.27 -5.93
N GLU A 159 5.17 11.91 -4.65
CA GLU A 159 5.26 10.51 -4.24
C GLU A 159 4.04 9.71 -4.68
N ILE A 160 2.83 10.26 -4.62
CA ILE A 160 1.60 9.64 -5.17
C ILE A 160 1.79 9.34 -6.66
N ALA A 161 2.28 10.29 -7.44
CA ALA A 161 2.52 10.12 -8.87
C ALA A 161 3.54 8.99 -9.13
N ARG A 162 4.68 9.02 -8.46
CA ARG A 162 5.72 8.01 -8.57
C ARG A 162 5.23 6.60 -8.23
N LEU A 163 4.45 6.46 -7.14
CA LEU A 163 3.88 5.18 -6.73
C LEU A 163 2.81 4.70 -7.73
N SER A 164 2.01 5.60 -8.30
CA SER A 164 0.99 5.28 -9.31
C SER A 164 1.62 4.73 -10.59
N ASP A 165 2.71 5.34 -11.06
CA ASP A 165 3.45 4.85 -12.22
C ASP A 165 4.04 3.45 -11.97
N LYS A 166 4.64 3.25 -10.80
CA LYS A 166 5.18 1.96 -10.35
C LYS A 166 4.11 0.88 -10.33
N THR A 167 2.97 1.18 -9.72
CA THR A 167 1.82 0.28 -9.59
C THR A 167 1.27 -0.11 -10.95
N THR A 168 1.11 0.86 -11.86
CA THR A 168 0.65 0.63 -13.22
C THR A 168 1.61 -0.27 -14.00
N ALA A 169 2.90 0.00 -13.92
CA ALA A 169 3.92 -0.80 -14.58
C ALA A 169 3.94 -2.26 -14.07
N ALA A 170 3.89 -2.43 -12.74
CA ALA A 170 3.89 -3.75 -12.12
C ALA A 170 2.63 -4.56 -12.46
N SER A 171 1.45 -3.94 -12.41
CA SER A 171 0.19 -4.60 -12.78
C SER A 171 0.18 -5.05 -14.25
N ARG A 172 0.66 -4.20 -15.17
CA ARG A 172 0.80 -4.57 -16.59
C ARG A 172 1.78 -5.71 -16.80
N ALA A 173 2.91 -5.69 -16.11
CA ALA A 173 3.91 -6.76 -16.19
C ALA A 173 3.33 -8.11 -15.71
N ALA A 174 2.61 -8.11 -14.59
CA ALA A 174 1.93 -9.31 -14.08
C ALA A 174 0.88 -9.82 -15.08
N ALA A 175 0.01 -8.94 -15.59
CA ALA A 175 -1.04 -9.30 -16.56
C ALA A 175 -0.46 -9.89 -17.86
N SER A 176 0.61 -9.30 -18.38
CA SER A 176 1.29 -9.81 -19.60
C SER A 176 1.82 -11.23 -19.41
N LEU A 177 2.40 -11.53 -18.24
CA LEU A 177 2.94 -12.85 -17.94
C LEU A 177 1.85 -13.91 -17.67
N LEU A 178 0.69 -13.48 -17.17
CA LEU A 178 -0.46 -14.35 -16.93
C LEU A 178 -1.30 -14.63 -18.19
N GLY A 179 -1.01 -13.97 -19.32
CA GLY A 179 -1.68 -14.19 -20.60
C GLY A 179 -3.04 -13.52 -20.70
N VAL A 180 -3.32 -12.51 -19.91
CA VAL A 180 -4.51 -11.65 -20.05
C VAL A 180 -4.11 -10.36 -20.75
N PRO A 181 -4.81 -9.94 -21.80
CA PRO A 181 -4.54 -8.65 -22.42
C PRO A 181 -4.76 -7.54 -21.40
N PRO A 182 -3.90 -6.50 -21.38
CA PRO A 182 -4.12 -5.35 -20.51
C PRO A 182 -5.47 -4.71 -20.86
N ALA A 183 -6.25 -4.39 -19.83
CA ALA A 183 -7.51 -3.69 -19.97
C ALA A 183 -7.30 -2.25 -20.45
#